data_c2ec02086dd51dea3a86c5813eae017b
#
_entry.id   c2ec02086dd51dea3a86c5813eae017b
#
_cell.length_a   1.000
_cell.length_b   1.000
_cell.length_c   1.000
_cell.angle_alpha   90.00
_cell.angle_beta   90.00
_cell.angle_gamma   90.00
#
_symmetry.space_group_name_H-M   'P 1'
#
loop_
_entity.id
_entity.type
_entity.pdbx_description
1 polymer ?
#
loop_
_entity_poly.entity_id
_entity_poly.type
_entity_poly.pdbx_seq_one_letter_code
_entity_poly.pdbx_strand_id
1 'polypeptide(L)'
;MVILLGAMRPDKPRKPVSRKKANGFMIAGGVITALMAVLIIVGYFWTPYSTTSMSRDKFLSPCSSHLLGTDNLGRDLLSRIMEGAGTTFLIALCVVLIGGIVGTIIGCLTGYFGGAVDAVLMRVCDAITAFPSILLALVLIAVFGSGKYRIILILGVLFIPSFARVVRGEVAKQRNLNYVASANLMGASDLRIIFLHILPNTFQVLFPILTIGFNNAVLAEASMSYLGIGVRPPDASLGRMLSESQAYLARAPWYALNTGLAIVLMILGLSLLSEGIQQRRRED
;
A
#
# COMPACT_ATOMS: atom_id res chain seq x y z
N MET A 1 5.30 -60.27 -18.76
CA MET A 1 5.11 -59.86 -17.39
C MET A 1 6.44 -59.32 -16.88
N VAL A 2 6.74 -58.03 -17.15
CA VAL A 2 7.96 -57.34 -16.69
C VAL A 2 7.50 -56.12 -15.93
N ILE A 3 7.74 -56.14 -14.63
CA ILE A 3 7.38 -55.12 -13.66
C ILE A 3 8.38 -53.98 -13.80
N LEU A 4 7.94 -52.81 -14.25
CA LEU A 4 8.67 -51.55 -14.22
C LEU A 4 8.65 -50.99 -12.80
N LEU A 5 9.68 -51.27 -12.01
CA LEU A 5 10.02 -50.56 -10.77
C LEU A 5 10.57 -49.18 -11.15
N GLY A 6 9.70 -48.20 -11.20
CA GLY A 6 10.07 -46.81 -11.28
C GLY A 6 10.74 -46.39 -9.97
N ALA A 7 12.06 -46.26 -10.00
CA ALA A 7 12.85 -45.76 -8.87
C ALA A 7 12.37 -44.34 -8.50
N MET A 8 11.70 -44.19 -7.35
CA MET A 8 11.49 -42.92 -6.69
C MET A 8 12.87 -42.31 -6.37
N ARG A 9 13.26 -41.27 -7.12
CA ARG A 9 14.41 -40.46 -6.73
C ARG A 9 14.09 -39.80 -5.38
N PRO A 10 14.90 -40.00 -4.35
CA PRO A 10 14.71 -39.29 -3.11
C PRO A 10 14.82 -37.77 -3.36
N ASP A 11 13.81 -37.07 -2.94
CA ASP A 11 13.73 -35.58 -3.03
C ASP A 11 14.97 -35.03 -2.30
N LYS A 12 15.81 -34.25 -3.01
CA LYS A 12 17.00 -33.64 -2.40
C LYS A 12 16.52 -32.73 -1.27
N PRO A 13 17.09 -32.87 -0.05
CA PRO A 13 16.71 -32.00 1.05
C PRO A 13 16.94 -30.53 0.65
N ARG A 14 15.87 -29.73 0.67
CA ARG A 14 15.95 -28.29 0.42
C ARG A 14 16.94 -27.72 1.43
N LYS A 15 18.00 -27.07 0.93
CA LYS A 15 18.99 -26.41 1.77
C LYS A 15 18.26 -25.45 2.72
N PRO A 16 18.51 -25.50 4.03
CA PRO A 16 17.86 -24.57 4.96
C PRO A 16 18.21 -23.15 4.56
N VAL A 17 17.19 -22.34 4.31
CA VAL A 17 17.35 -20.91 4.04
C VAL A 17 17.98 -20.30 5.28
N SER A 18 19.14 -19.70 5.13
CA SER A 18 19.95 -19.18 6.24
C SER A 18 19.12 -18.25 7.14
N ARG A 19 18.82 -18.65 8.38
CA ARG A 19 18.14 -17.86 9.44
C ARG A 19 18.67 -16.42 9.56
N LYS A 20 19.95 -16.18 9.24
CA LYS A 20 20.58 -14.85 9.29
C LYS A 20 20.04 -13.86 8.24
N LYS A 21 19.59 -14.31 7.06
CA LYS A 21 19.08 -13.42 6.02
C LYS A 21 17.66 -12.92 6.30
N ALA A 22 16.80 -13.78 6.83
CA ALA A 22 15.44 -13.39 7.20
C ALA A 22 15.42 -12.30 8.29
N ASN A 23 16.28 -12.43 9.31
CA ASN A 23 16.44 -11.39 10.34
C ASN A 23 16.96 -10.06 9.78
N GLY A 24 17.81 -10.08 8.74
CA GLY A 24 18.34 -8.87 8.09
C GLY A 24 17.26 -8.02 7.42
N PHE A 25 16.35 -8.62 6.63
CA PHE A 25 15.26 -7.90 5.98
C PHE A 25 14.26 -7.31 6.99
N MET A 26 13.94 -8.08 8.04
CA MET A 26 13.04 -7.63 9.09
C MET A 26 13.64 -6.45 9.89
N ILE A 27 14.93 -6.50 10.21
CA ILE A 27 15.60 -5.43 10.95
C ILE A 27 15.73 -4.18 10.07
N ALA A 28 16.22 -4.31 8.84
CA ALA A 28 16.38 -3.18 7.93
C ALA A 28 15.02 -2.52 7.62
N GLY A 29 14.02 -3.32 7.27
CA GLY A 29 12.65 -2.84 7.03
C GLY A 29 12.04 -2.19 8.27
N GLY A 30 12.24 -2.78 9.45
CA GLY A 30 11.79 -2.23 10.73
C GLY A 30 12.41 -0.88 11.05
N VAL A 31 13.73 -0.74 10.88
CA VAL A 31 14.45 0.52 11.11
C VAL A 31 13.97 1.61 10.16
N ILE A 32 13.88 1.32 8.85
CA ILE A 32 13.43 2.30 7.86
C ILE A 32 11.97 2.72 8.12
N THR A 33 11.09 1.75 8.38
CA THR A 33 9.68 2.03 8.69
C THR A 33 9.54 2.84 9.98
N ALA A 34 10.30 2.51 11.03
CA ALA A 34 10.30 3.25 12.28
C ALA A 34 10.81 4.69 12.08
N LEU A 35 11.87 4.88 11.31
CA LEU A 35 12.39 6.21 10.98
C LEU A 35 11.37 7.05 10.22
N MET A 36 10.70 6.49 9.22
CA MET A 36 9.62 7.17 8.48
C MET A 36 8.42 7.46 9.36
N ALA A 37 8.04 6.53 10.24
CA ALA A 37 6.94 6.74 11.19
C ALA A 37 7.27 7.87 12.18
N VAL A 38 8.47 7.92 12.73
CA VAL A 38 8.93 9.01 13.61
C VAL A 38 8.91 10.34 12.84
N LEU A 39 9.43 10.38 11.61
CA LEU A 39 9.42 11.58 10.78
C LEU A 39 7.99 12.10 10.55
N ILE A 40 7.05 11.21 10.25
CA ILE A 40 5.64 11.55 10.02
C ILE A 40 4.98 12.01 11.32
N ILE A 41 5.17 11.30 12.44
CA ILE A 41 4.57 11.62 13.72
C ILE A 41 5.12 12.98 14.24
N VAL A 42 6.43 13.18 14.19
CA VAL A 42 7.03 14.45 14.57
C VAL A 42 6.50 15.57 13.67
N GLY A 43 6.44 15.36 12.35
CA GLY A 43 5.95 16.34 11.39
C GLY A 43 4.48 16.73 11.57
N TYR A 44 3.69 15.86 12.19
CA TYR A 44 2.31 16.17 12.55
C TYR A 44 2.19 17.19 13.72
N PHE A 45 3.11 17.11 14.68
CA PHE A 45 3.08 17.97 15.88
C PHE A 45 4.02 19.16 15.76
N TRP A 46 5.13 19.01 15.07
CA TRP A 46 6.18 20.02 15.00
C TRP A 46 6.99 19.91 13.71
N THR A 47 7.26 21.04 13.10
CA THR A 47 8.19 21.16 11.96
C THR A 47 9.22 22.26 12.28
N PRO A 48 10.49 22.12 11.84
CA PRO A 48 11.53 23.12 12.09
C PRO A 48 11.14 24.52 11.62
N TYR A 49 10.46 24.59 10.47
CA TYR A 49 9.99 25.84 9.87
C TYR A 49 8.53 25.68 9.42
N SER A 50 7.83 26.81 9.22
CA SER A 50 6.50 26.78 8.60
C SER A 50 6.57 26.22 7.19
N THR A 51 5.69 25.27 6.88
CA THR A 51 5.63 24.59 5.57
C THR A 51 5.02 25.45 4.47
N THR A 52 4.36 26.56 4.84
CA THR A 52 3.67 27.48 3.93
C THR A 52 4.35 28.85 3.80
N SER A 53 5.15 29.25 4.79
CA SER A 53 5.82 30.56 4.77
C SER A 53 6.88 30.63 3.69
N MET A 54 6.75 31.60 2.81
CA MET A 54 7.70 31.87 1.74
C MET A 54 8.83 32.77 2.25
N SER A 55 10.06 32.52 1.83
CA SER A 55 11.23 33.33 2.15
C SER A 55 11.92 33.84 0.88
N ARG A 56 12.89 34.75 1.07
CA ARG A 56 13.76 35.21 -0.03
C ARG A 56 14.83 34.18 -0.40
N ASP A 57 15.08 33.23 0.47
CA ASP A 57 16.15 32.23 0.37
C ASP A 57 15.74 31.06 -0.53
N LYS A 58 15.49 31.38 -1.82
CA LYS A 58 15.04 30.40 -2.83
C LYS A 58 16.21 29.54 -3.32
N PHE A 59 15.96 28.23 -3.43
CA PHE A 59 16.94 27.27 -3.94
C PHE A 59 18.26 27.23 -3.17
N LEU A 60 18.21 27.46 -1.85
CA LEU A 60 19.38 27.20 -1.02
C LEU A 60 19.71 25.72 -1.06
N SER A 61 20.97 25.42 -1.26
CA SER A 61 21.50 24.07 -1.08
C SER A 61 21.44 23.65 0.40
N PRO A 62 21.49 22.36 0.70
CA PRO A 62 21.55 21.87 2.07
C PRO A 62 22.62 22.61 2.89
N CYS A 63 22.23 23.18 4.02
CA CYS A 63 23.07 23.96 4.92
C CYS A 63 22.61 23.79 6.39
N SER A 64 23.34 24.37 7.33
CA SER A 64 23.03 24.24 8.77
C SER A 64 21.68 24.82 9.18
N SER A 65 21.20 25.87 8.50
CA SER A 65 19.87 26.46 8.72
C SER A 65 18.77 25.67 8.01
N HIS A 66 19.02 25.07 6.86
CA HIS A 66 18.08 24.28 6.08
C HIS A 66 18.71 22.95 5.68
N LEU A 67 18.52 21.92 6.52
CA LEU A 67 19.21 20.63 6.40
C LEU A 67 19.05 19.94 5.02
N LEU A 68 17.90 20.06 4.40
CA LEU A 68 17.64 19.54 3.06
C LEU A 68 17.57 20.63 1.97
N GLY A 69 17.84 21.88 2.36
CA GLY A 69 17.76 23.05 1.49
C GLY A 69 16.34 23.64 1.41
N THR A 70 16.13 24.55 0.45
CA THR A 70 14.86 25.23 0.23
C THR A 70 14.32 25.01 -1.17
N ASP A 71 13.01 25.21 -1.35
CA ASP A 71 12.32 25.08 -2.62
C ASP A 71 12.33 26.39 -3.45
N ASN A 72 11.55 26.40 -4.54
CA ASN A 72 11.40 27.54 -5.45
C ASN A 72 10.73 28.78 -4.82
N LEU A 73 10.06 28.62 -3.68
CA LEU A 73 9.43 29.69 -2.92
C LEU A 73 10.19 30.04 -1.64
N GLY A 74 11.34 29.41 -1.40
CA GLY A 74 12.17 29.61 -0.21
C GLY A 74 11.62 28.88 1.04
N ARG A 75 10.74 27.87 0.86
CA ARG A 75 10.21 27.06 1.95
C ARG A 75 11.19 25.95 2.30
N ASP A 76 11.29 25.60 3.58
CA ASP A 76 12.19 24.55 4.07
C ASP A 76 11.75 23.16 3.57
N LEU A 77 12.65 22.45 2.90
CA LEU A 77 12.35 21.15 2.30
C LEU A 77 12.14 20.05 3.34
N LEU A 78 12.88 20.07 4.46
CA LEU A 78 12.69 19.07 5.51
C LEU A 78 11.30 19.17 6.10
N SER A 79 10.87 20.36 6.50
CA SER A 79 9.53 20.60 7.04
C SER A 79 8.44 20.18 6.06
N ARG A 80 8.60 20.47 4.78
CA ARG A 80 7.65 20.08 3.74
C ARG A 80 7.64 18.56 3.46
N ILE A 81 8.78 17.90 3.56
CA ILE A 81 8.84 16.42 3.44
C ILE A 81 8.15 15.77 4.63
N MET A 82 8.32 16.29 5.84
CA MET A 82 7.64 15.80 7.04
C MET A 82 6.11 15.87 6.87
N GLU A 83 5.57 17.03 6.49
CA GLU A 83 4.14 17.22 6.23
C GLU A 83 3.67 16.40 5.02
N GLY A 84 4.40 16.43 3.92
CA GLY A 84 4.08 15.72 2.69
C GLY A 84 4.09 14.21 2.84
N ALA A 85 5.03 13.66 3.62
CA ALA A 85 5.06 12.24 3.96
C ALA A 85 3.83 11.85 4.80
N GLY A 86 3.44 12.69 5.77
CA GLY A 86 2.21 12.49 6.54
C GLY A 86 0.96 12.48 5.67
N THR A 87 0.86 13.40 4.73
CA THR A 87 -0.28 13.48 3.80
C THR A 87 -0.34 12.27 2.88
N THR A 88 0.77 11.89 2.24
CA THR A 88 0.86 10.72 1.36
C THR A 88 0.56 9.43 2.13
N PHE A 89 1.12 9.27 3.34
CA PHE A 89 0.87 8.13 4.21
C PHE A 89 -0.62 8.01 4.58
N LEU A 90 -1.24 9.11 5.02
CA LEU A 90 -2.66 9.13 5.41
C LEU A 90 -3.57 8.76 4.23
N ILE A 91 -3.30 9.30 3.04
CA ILE A 91 -4.06 8.98 1.83
C ILE A 91 -3.93 7.49 1.53
N ALA A 92 -2.71 6.96 1.48
CA ALA A 92 -2.46 5.55 1.19
C ALA A 92 -3.12 4.62 2.23
N LEU A 93 -3.03 4.96 3.51
CA LEU A 93 -3.67 4.21 4.59
C LEU A 93 -5.19 4.19 4.43
N CYS A 94 -5.82 5.33 4.19
CA CYS A 94 -7.28 5.41 4.00
C CYS A 94 -7.72 4.64 2.75
N VAL A 95 -6.97 4.73 1.64
CA VAL A 95 -7.24 3.97 0.40
C VAL A 95 -7.22 2.47 0.67
N VAL A 96 -6.19 1.98 1.38
CA VAL A 96 -6.08 0.55 1.74
C VAL A 96 -7.16 0.13 2.72
N LEU A 97 -7.54 0.97 3.67
CA LEU A 97 -8.63 0.66 4.59
C LEU A 97 -9.97 0.56 3.85
N ILE A 98 -10.30 1.51 2.98
CA ILE A 98 -11.54 1.47 2.19
C ILE A 98 -11.53 0.25 1.25
N GLY A 99 -10.50 0.15 0.40
CA GLY A 99 -10.37 -0.93 -0.57
C GLY A 99 -10.27 -2.30 0.09
N GLY A 100 -9.50 -2.41 1.18
CA GLY A 100 -9.29 -3.64 1.94
C GLY A 100 -10.53 -4.10 2.69
N ILE A 101 -11.23 -3.22 3.42
CA ILE A 101 -12.44 -3.59 4.16
C ILE A 101 -13.56 -3.99 3.19
N VAL A 102 -13.89 -3.10 2.25
CA VAL A 102 -14.98 -3.35 1.29
C VAL A 102 -14.63 -4.53 0.37
N GLY A 103 -13.38 -4.60 -0.13
CA GLY A 103 -12.92 -5.71 -0.94
C GLY A 103 -12.91 -7.04 -0.17
N THR A 104 -12.56 -7.05 1.11
CA THR A 104 -12.63 -8.26 1.95
C THR A 104 -14.08 -8.73 2.12
N ILE A 105 -15.02 -7.83 2.38
CA ILE A 105 -16.44 -8.18 2.50
C ILE A 105 -16.95 -8.79 1.20
N ILE A 106 -16.71 -8.11 0.06
CA ILE A 106 -17.10 -8.61 -1.27
C ILE A 106 -16.44 -9.97 -1.57
N GLY A 107 -15.13 -10.11 -1.30
CA GLY A 107 -14.38 -11.34 -1.50
C GLY A 107 -14.89 -12.50 -0.63
N CYS A 108 -15.25 -12.24 0.62
CA CYS A 108 -15.87 -13.22 1.51
C CYS A 108 -17.22 -13.71 0.98
N LEU A 109 -18.09 -12.77 0.60
CA LEU A 109 -19.42 -13.12 0.08
C LEU A 109 -19.33 -13.93 -1.23
N THR A 110 -18.51 -13.47 -2.16
CA THR A 110 -18.34 -14.13 -3.47
C THR A 110 -17.62 -15.47 -3.35
N GLY A 111 -16.59 -15.57 -2.53
CA GLY A 111 -15.84 -16.82 -2.32
C GLY A 111 -16.65 -17.87 -1.56
N TYR A 112 -17.51 -17.46 -0.63
CA TYR A 112 -18.31 -18.39 0.17
C TYR A 112 -19.59 -18.84 -0.55
N PHE A 113 -20.42 -17.91 -1.01
CA PHE A 113 -21.70 -18.27 -1.64
C PHE A 113 -21.53 -18.77 -3.08
N GLY A 114 -20.63 -18.16 -3.84
CA GLY A 114 -20.46 -18.51 -5.26
C GLY A 114 -21.69 -18.16 -6.12
N GLY A 115 -21.88 -18.88 -7.24
CA GLY A 115 -23.09 -18.80 -8.06
C GLY A 115 -23.47 -17.37 -8.50
N ALA A 116 -24.72 -16.97 -8.32
CA ALA A 116 -25.24 -15.66 -8.72
C ALA A 116 -24.61 -14.49 -7.96
N VAL A 117 -24.33 -14.67 -6.65
CA VAL A 117 -23.67 -13.63 -5.83
C VAL A 117 -22.28 -13.32 -6.38
N ASP A 118 -21.52 -14.35 -6.69
CA ASP A 118 -20.20 -14.24 -7.30
C ASP A 118 -20.29 -13.58 -8.67
N ALA A 119 -21.19 -14.06 -9.53
CA ALA A 119 -21.34 -13.57 -10.89
C ALA A 119 -21.69 -12.07 -10.93
N VAL A 120 -22.58 -11.59 -10.06
CA VAL A 120 -23.00 -10.18 -10.04
C VAL A 120 -21.88 -9.28 -9.45
N LEU A 121 -21.37 -9.61 -8.26
CA LEU A 121 -20.37 -8.75 -7.58
C LEU A 121 -19.04 -8.72 -8.33
N MET A 122 -18.60 -9.84 -8.91
CA MET A 122 -17.40 -9.85 -9.73
C MET A 122 -17.60 -9.11 -11.05
N ARG A 123 -18.79 -9.12 -11.64
CA ARG A 123 -19.08 -8.30 -12.84
C ARG A 123 -18.92 -6.80 -12.56
N VAL A 124 -19.35 -6.33 -11.37
CA VAL A 124 -19.12 -4.94 -10.95
C VAL A 124 -17.62 -4.66 -10.80
N CYS A 125 -16.88 -5.57 -10.14
CA CYS A 125 -15.43 -5.45 -10.02
C CYS A 125 -14.74 -5.43 -11.41
N ASP A 126 -15.19 -6.25 -12.34
CA ASP A 126 -14.66 -6.32 -13.70
C ASP A 126 -14.94 -5.04 -14.48
N ALA A 127 -16.12 -4.46 -14.32
CA ALA A 127 -16.47 -3.17 -14.93
C ALA A 127 -15.53 -2.04 -14.46
N ILE A 128 -15.20 -1.99 -13.17
CA ILE A 128 -14.24 -1.02 -12.62
C ILE A 128 -12.85 -1.22 -13.24
N THR A 129 -12.41 -2.47 -13.38
CA THR A 129 -11.06 -2.80 -13.88
C THR A 129 -10.98 -2.90 -15.41
N ALA A 130 -12.10 -2.77 -16.12
CA ALA A 130 -12.12 -2.72 -17.60
C ALA A 130 -11.38 -1.48 -18.16
N PHE A 131 -11.29 -0.42 -17.34
CA PHE A 131 -10.56 0.78 -17.71
C PHE A 131 -9.17 0.79 -17.03
N PRO A 132 -8.14 1.34 -17.69
CA PRO A 132 -6.87 1.62 -17.02
C PRO A 132 -7.12 2.49 -15.79
N SER A 133 -6.66 2.05 -14.61
CA SER A 133 -7.01 2.67 -13.32
C SER A 133 -6.66 4.15 -13.24
N ILE A 134 -5.53 4.57 -13.83
CA ILE A 134 -5.14 6.00 -13.90
C ILE A 134 -6.13 6.80 -14.74
N LEU A 135 -6.58 6.27 -15.90
CA LEU A 135 -7.54 6.97 -16.75
C LEU A 135 -8.91 7.10 -16.08
N LEU A 136 -9.38 6.02 -15.44
CA LEU A 136 -10.64 6.07 -14.70
C LEU A 136 -10.56 7.06 -13.53
N ALA A 137 -9.44 7.08 -12.82
CA ALA A 137 -9.21 8.05 -11.75
C ALA A 137 -9.21 9.49 -12.28
N LEU A 138 -8.58 9.76 -13.44
CA LEU A 138 -8.61 11.07 -14.11
C LEU A 138 -10.03 11.52 -14.40
N VAL A 139 -10.84 10.66 -15.00
CA VAL A 139 -12.26 10.95 -15.31
C VAL A 139 -13.04 11.25 -14.02
N LEU A 140 -12.88 10.44 -12.99
CA LEU A 140 -13.56 10.65 -11.71
C LEU A 140 -13.13 11.96 -11.04
N ILE A 141 -11.84 12.32 -11.11
CA ILE A 141 -11.37 13.61 -10.58
C ILE A 141 -11.89 14.78 -11.42
N ALA A 142 -12.00 14.63 -12.73
CA ALA A 142 -12.60 15.67 -13.58
C ALA A 142 -14.05 15.93 -13.21
N VAL A 143 -14.82 14.90 -12.84
CA VAL A 143 -16.23 15.01 -12.43
C VAL A 143 -16.37 15.51 -11.00
N PHE A 144 -15.67 14.89 -10.06
CA PHE A 144 -15.83 15.17 -8.62
C PHE A 144 -14.88 16.25 -8.07
N GLY A 145 -13.92 16.68 -8.89
CA GLY A 145 -12.87 17.63 -8.52
C GLY A 145 -11.69 16.97 -7.81
N SER A 146 -10.56 17.71 -7.71
CA SER A 146 -9.35 17.28 -7.05
C SER A 146 -9.32 17.71 -5.57
N GLY A 147 -8.47 17.07 -4.77
CA GLY A 147 -8.26 17.36 -3.36
C GLY A 147 -8.08 16.07 -2.54
N LYS A 148 -7.45 16.22 -1.37
CA LYS A 148 -7.05 15.13 -0.48
C LYS A 148 -8.16 14.08 -0.22
N TYR A 149 -9.34 14.51 0.19
CA TYR A 149 -10.43 13.58 0.52
C TYR A 149 -11.05 12.92 -0.71
N ARG A 150 -11.12 13.64 -1.84
CA ARG A 150 -11.66 13.09 -3.09
C ARG A 150 -10.77 12.00 -3.66
N ILE A 151 -9.44 12.19 -3.60
CA ILE A 151 -8.47 11.16 -4.00
C ILE A 151 -8.61 9.92 -3.13
N ILE A 152 -8.76 10.06 -1.82
CA ILE A 152 -8.97 8.93 -0.91
C ILE A 152 -10.19 8.11 -1.35
N LEU A 153 -11.32 8.75 -1.64
CA LEU A 153 -12.53 8.06 -2.06
C LEU A 153 -12.36 7.39 -3.43
N ILE A 154 -11.82 8.13 -4.41
CA ILE A 154 -11.65 7.62 -5.77
C ILE A 154 -10.69 6.43 -5.78
N LEU A 155 -9.49 6.58 -5.22
CA LEU A 155 -8.53 5.48 -5.15
C LEU A 155 -9.04 4.33 -4.28
N GLY A 156 -9.72 4.64 -3.16
CA GLY A 156 -10.33 3.62 -2.30
C GLY A 156 -11.27 2.70 -3.06
N VAL A 157 -12.16 3.26 -3.88
CA VAL A 157 -13.09 2.50 -4.74
C VAL A 157 -12.33 1.70 -5.81
N LEU A 158 -11.33 2.31 -6.47
CA LEU A 158 -10.55 1.64 -7.51
C LEU A 158 -9.70 0.47 -6.98
N PHE A 159 -9.37 0.45 -5.70
CA PHE A 159 -8.63 -0.63 -5.07
C PHE A 159 -9.51 -1.80 -4.62
N ILE A 160 -10.83 -1.62 -4.46
CA ILE A 160 -11.77 -2.67 -4.04
C ILE A 160 -11.63 -3.97 -4.87
N PRO A 161 -11.62 -3.93 -6.22
CA PRO A 161 -11.56 -5.15 -7.02
C PRO A 161 -10.30 -5.99 -6.77
N SER A 162 -9.16 -5.33 -6.54
CA SER A 162 -7.89 -6.03 -6.29
C SER A 162 -7.93 -6.84 -5.00
N PHE A 163 -8.44 -6.26 -3.92
CA PHE A 163 -8.61 -6.96 -2.64
C PHE A 163 -9.70 -8.03 -2.73
N ALA A 164 -10.84 -7.71 -3.36
CA ALA A 164 -11.97 -8.64 -3.50
C ALA A 164 -11.56 -9.94 -4.21
N ARG A 165 -10.82 -9.87 -5.31
CA ARG A 165 -10.39 -11.05 -6.07
C ARG A 165 -9.47 -11.96 -5.26
N VAL A 166 -8.54 -11.40 -4.52
CA VAL A 166 -7.59 -12.21 -3.75
C VAL A 166 -8.30 -12.87 -2.57
N VAL A 167 -9.12 -12.12 -1.83
CA VAL A 167 -9.90 -12.66 -0.72
C VAL A 167 -10.89 -13.72 -1.20
N ARG A 168 -11.57 -13.47 -2.33
CA ARG A 168 -12.47 -14.47 -2.96
C ARG A 168 -11.75 -15.79 -3.22
N GLY A 169 -10.56 -15.75 -3.81
CA GLY A 169 -9.77 -16.96 -4.11
C GLY A 169 -9.42 -17.75 -2.85
N GLU A 170 -8.98 -17.05 -1.79
CA GLU A 170 -8.63 -17.70 -0.54
C GLU A 170 -9.85 -18.24 0.21
N VAL A 171 -10.96 -17.48 0.27
CA VAL A 171 -12.21 -17.93 0.90
C VAL A 171 -12.80 -19.14 0.18
N ALA A 172 -12.80 -19.15 -1.15
CA ALA A 172 -13.25 -20.30 -1.95
C ALA A 172 -12.41 -21.57 -1.68
N LYS A 173 -11.11 -21.43 -1.45
CA LYS A 173 -10.23 -22.52 -1.03
C LYS A 173 -10.56 -22.98 0.39
N GLN A 174 -10.68 -22.07 1.34
CA GLN A 174 -10.96 -22.36 2.74
C GLN A 174 -12.34 -23.02 2.95
N ARG A 175 -13.34 -22.62 2.17
CA ARG A 175 -14.72 -23.18 2.22
C ARG A 175 -14.75 -24.70 2.08
N ASN A 176 -13.82 -25.27 1.33
CA ASN A 176 -13.78 -26.71 1.05
C ASN A 176 -13.00 -27.52 2.11
N LEU A 177 -12.52 -26.90 3.19
CA LEU A 177 -11.75 -27.58 4.23
C LEU A 177 -12.65 -28.21 5.29
N ASN A 178 -12.17 -29.30 5.92
CA ASN A 178 -12.90 -30.11 6.87
C ASN A 178 -13.44 -29.33 8.07
N TYR A 179 -12.73 -28.30 8.56
CA TYR A 179 -13.20 -27.49 9.69
C TYR A 179 -14.47 -26.69 9.36
N VAL A 180 -14.64 -26.27 8.09
CA VAL A 180 -15.86 -25.60 7.62
C VAL A 180 -17.00 -26.61 7.53
N ALA A 181 -16.74 -27.80 6.98
CA ALA A 181 -17.73 -28.86 6.96
C ALA A 181 -18.20 -29.25 8.37
N SER A 182 -17.29 -29.36 9.33
CA SER A 182 -17.62 -29.64 10.73
C SER A 182 -18.47 -28.52 11.35
N ALA A 183 -18.14 -27.23 11.10
CA ALA A 183 -18.94 -26.12 11.59
C ALA A 183 -20.37 -26.12 11.01
N ASN A 184 -20.51 -26.44 9.71
CA ASN A 184 -21.83 -26.62 9.08
C ASN A 184 -22.64 -27.75 9.72
N LEU A 185 -22.03 -28.90 9.99
CA LEU A 185 -22.70 -30.05 10.66
C LEU A 185 -23.14 -29.70 12.08
N MET A 186 -22.40 -28.83 12.77
CA MET A 186 -22.78 -28.30 14.10
C MET A 186 -23.88 -27.23 14.05
N GLY A 187 -24.40 -26.86 12.87
CA GLY A 187 -25.49 -25.89 12.72
C GLY A 187 -25.04 -24.44 12.79
N ALA A 188 -23.75 -24.12 12.56
CA ALA A 188 -23.29 -22.74 12.51
C ALA A 188 -23.88 -22.01 11.29
N SER A 189 -24.34 -20.78 11.48
CA SER A 189 -24.84 -19.94 10.38
C SER A 189 -23.72 -19.53 9.42
N ASP A 190 -24.05 -19.29 8.15
CA ASP A 190 -23.10 -18.90 7.10
C ASP A 190 -22.26 -17.68 7.49
N LEU A 191 -22.89 -16.63 8.02
CA LEU A 191 -22.16 -15.44 8.48
C LEU A 191 -21.19 -15.77 9.61
N ARG A 192 -21.57 -16.66 10.53
CA ARG A 192 -20.69 -17.12 11.61
C ARG A 192 -19.49 -17.88 11.04
N ILE A 193 -19.72 -18.72 10.05
CA ILE A 193 -18.65 -19.47 9.38
C ILE A 193 -17.70 -18.52 8.67
N ILE A 194 -18.22 -17.56 7.91
CA ILE A 194 -17.40 -16.59 7.18
C ILE A 194 -16.53 -15.78 8.14
N PHE A 195 -17.15 -15.09 9.10
CA PHE A 195 -16.44 -14.09 9.90
C PHE A 195 -15.67 -14.68 11.09
N LEU A 196 -16.12 -15.82 11.65
CA LEU A 196 -15.49 -16.39 12.84
C LEU A 196 -14.55 -17.55 12.54
N HIS A 197 -14.77 -18.27 11.43
CA HIS A 197 -13.97 -19.44 11.09
C HIS A 197 -13.08 -19.24 9.86
N ILE A 198 -13.59 -18.65 8.77
CA ILE A 198 -12.83 -18.49 7.52
C ILE A 198 -11.95 -17.24 7.57
N LEU A 199 -12.51 -16.08 7.87
CA LEU A 199 -11.82 -14.80 7.82
C LEU A 199 -10.56 -14.74 8.72
N PRO A 200 -10.56 -15.23 9.98
CA PRO A 200 -9.34 -15.28 10.78
C PRO A 200 -8.23 -16.14 10.17
N ASN A 201 -8.59 -17.26 9.52
CA ASN A 201 -7.63 -18.12 8.86
C ASN A 201 -7.08 -17.52 7.55
N THR A 202 -7.84 -16.64 6.89
CA THR A 202 -7.38 -15.91 5.70
C THR A 202 -6.45 -14.75 6.02
N PHE A 203 -6.36 -14.35 7.30
CA PHE A 203 -5.57 -13.18 7.72
C PHE A 203 -4.07 -13.33 7.40
N GLN A 204 -3.56 -14.56 7.34
CA GLN A 204 -2.18 -14.83 6.94
C GLN A 204 -1.88 -14.40 5.49
N VAL A 205 -2.88 -14.49 4.61
CA VAL A 205 -2.80 -14.08 3.20
C VAL A 205 -3.14 -12.58 3.07
N LEU A 206 -4.03 -12.07 3.92
CA LEU A 206 -4.44 -10.65 3.90
C LEU A 206 -3.29 -9.69 4.26
N PHE A 207 -2.46 -10.02 5.23
CA PHE A 207 -1.41 -9.11 5.69
C PHE A 207 -0.41 -8.71 4.59
N PRO A 208 0.17 -9.65 3.82
CA PRO A 208 1.02 -9.31 2.67
C PRO A 208 0.31 -8.45 1.62
N ILE A 209 -0.97 -8.75 1.36
CA ILE A 209 -1.75 -8.03 0.35
C ILE A 209 -2.04 -6.59 0.79
N LEU A 210 -2.31 -6.35 2.06
CA LEU A 210 -2.47 -5.00 2.61
C LEU A 210 -1.18 -4.19 2.45
N THR A 211 -0.01 -4.79 2.65
CA THR A 211 1.28 -4.11 2.45
C THR A 211 1.52 -3.78 0.98
N ILE A 212 1.27 -4.72 0.06
CA ILE A 212 1.36 -4.48 -1.38
C ILE A 212 0.36 -3.40 -1.80
N GLY A 213 -0.87 -3.48 -1.28
CA GLY A 213 -1.90 -2.47 -1.50
C GLY A 213 -1.47 -1.09 -1.04
N PHE A 214 -0.84 -0.98 0.13
CA PHE A 214 -0.33 0.29 0.65
C PHE A 214 0.75 0.88 -0.27
N ASN A 215 1.72 0.08 -0.70
CA ASN A 215 2.77 0.52 -1.61
C ASN A 215 2.18 1.02 -2.95
N ASN A 216 1.22 0.28 -3.50
CA ASN A 216 0.53 0.68 -4.71
C ASN A 216 -0.31 1.96 -4.51
N ALA A 217 -0.91 2.14 -3.32
CA ALA A 217 -1.66 3.35 -3.00
C ALA A 217 -0.75 4.58 -2.86
N VAL A 218 0.45 4.43 -2.25
CA VAL A 218 1.48 5.49 -2.22
C VAL A 218 1.88 5.89 -3.63
N LEU A 219 2.18 4.91 -4.50
CA LEU A 219 2.54 5.17 -5.90
C LEU A 219 1.39 5.80 -6.69
N ALA A 220 0.16 5.36 -6.49
CA ALA A 220 -1.02 5.92 -7.16
C ALA A 220 -1.27 7.37 -6.73
N GLU A 221 -1.22 7.67 -5.42
CA GLU A 221 -1.31 9.05 -4.91
C GLU A 221 -0.19 9.91 -5.47
N ALA A 222 1.06 9.44 -5.37
CA ALA A 222 2.22 10.18 -5.86
C ALA A 222 2.11 10.47 -7.36
N SER A 223 1.67 9.49 -8.17
CA SER A 223 1.49 9.67 -9.61
C SER A 223 0.40 10.71 -9.93
N MET A 224 -0.73 10.67 -9.21
CA MET A 224 -1.82 11.63 -9.42
C MET A 224 -1.44 13.03 -8.97
N SER A 225 -0.78 13.15 -7.83
CA SER A 225 -0.27 14.43 -7.33
C SER A 225 0.83 14.98 -8.23
N TYR A 226 1.68 14.13 -8.80
CA TYR A 226 2.69 14.49 -9.80
C TYR A 226 2.06 15.03 -11.08
N LEU A 227 0.95 14.47 -11.55
CA LEU A 227 0.20 14.95 -12.71
C LEU A 227 -0.63 16.22 -12.41
N GLY A 228 -0.57 16.75 -11.18
CA GLY A 228 -1.27 17.97 -10.79
C GLY A 228 -2.76 17.82 -10.47
N ILE A 229 -3.26 16.59 -10.48
CA ILE A 229 -4.68 16.27 -10.23
C ILE A 229 -4.91 15.73 -8.80
N GLY A 230 -3.83 15.58 -8.05
CA GLY A 230 -3.81 15.08 -6.69
C GLY A 230 -4.11 16.12 -5.61
N VAL A 231 -3.22 16.17 -4.62
CA VAL A 231 -3.27 17.12 -3.51
C VAL A 231 -3.03 18.54 -4.02
N ARG A 232 -3.85 19.49 -3.54
CA ARG A 232 -3.77 20.90 -3.95
C ARG A 232 -3.04 21.76 -2.92
N PRO A 233 -2.41 22.87 -3.35
CA PRO A 233 -1.92 23.87 -2.41
C PRO A 233 -3.04 24.37 -1.47
N PRO A 234 -2.72 24.75 -0.23
CA PRO A 234 -1.38 24.84 0.37
C PRO A 234 -0.80 23.50 0.83
N ASP A 235 -1.61 22.42 0.90
CA ASP A 235 -1.18 21.11 1.39
C ASP A 235 0.03 20.57 0.61
N ALA A 236 0.99 19.98 1.33
CA ALA A 236 2.10 19.26 0.75
C ALA A 236 1.77 17.77 0.60
N SER A 237 2.21 17.14 -0.49
CA SER A 237 2.37 15.69 -0.64
C SER A 237 3.69 15.38 -1.35
N LEU A 238 4.23 14.19 -1.13
CA LEU A 238 5.52 13.84 -1.76
C LEU A 238 5.42 13.83 -3.28
N GLY A 239 4.31 13.34 -3.84
CA GLY A 239 4.09 13.33 -5.28
C GLY A 239 4.02 14.74 -5.88
N ARG A 240 3.33 15.67 -5.20
CA ARG A 240 3.27 17.06 -5.63
C ARG A 240 4.63 17.76 -5.53
N MET A 241 5.37 17.58 -4.45
CA MET A 241 6.71 18.13 -4.29
C MET A 241 7.65 17.62 -5.39
N LEU A 242 7.53 16.35 -5.78
CA LEU A 242 8.28 15.79 -6.89
C LEU A 242 7.91 16.47 -8.23
N SER A 243 6.64 16.75 -8.47
CA SER A 243 6.17 17.51 -9.63
C SER A 243 6.73 18.93 -9.65
N GLU A 244 6.66 19.63 -8.52
CA GLU A 244 7.19 21.01 -8.38
C GLU A 244 8.71 21.06 -8.62
N SER A 245 9.45 20.02 -8.21
CA SER A 245 10.91 19.94 -8.36
C SER A 245 11.39 19.72 -9.80
N GLN A 246 10.53 19.14 -10.66
CA GLN A 246 10.89 18.78 -12.04
C GLN A 246 11.43 19.95 -12.87
N ALA A 247 10.81 21.11 -12.76
CA ALA A 247 11.21 22.32 -13.48
C ALA A 247 12.58 22.86 -13.04
N TYR A 248 13.09 22.40 -11.90
CA TYR A 248 14.30 22.93 -11.26
C TYR A 248 15.41 21.91 -11.08
N LEU A 249 15.33 20.75 -11.75
CA LEU A 249 16.31 19.67 -11.62
C LEU A 249 17.75 20.10 -11.86
N ALA A 250 17.99 20.96 -12.84
CA ALA A 250 19.32 21.47 -13.14
C ALA A 250 19.84 22.48 -12.09
N ARG A 251 18.96 23.19 -11.40
CA ARG A 251 19.29 24.24 -10.44
C ARG A 251 19.31 23.77 -8.99
N ALA A 252 18.37 22.90 -8.64
CA ALA A 252 18.15 22.40 -7.28
C ALA A 252 17.89 20.90 -7.28
N PRO A 253 18.88 20.06 -7.67
CA PRO A 253 18.71 18.60 -7.76
C PRO A 253 18.35 17.98 -6.41
N TRP A 254 18.79 18.54 -5.29
CA TRP A 254 18.46 18.07 -3.93
C TRP A 254 16.96 18.07 -3.66
N TYR A 255 16.18 18.97 -4.29
CA TYR A 255 14.74 19.01 -4.12
C TYR A 255 14.08 17.72 -4.62
N ALA A 256 14.35 17.33 -5.86
CA ALA A 256 13.84 16.09 -6.43
C ALA A 256 14.41 14.85 -5.73
N LEU A 257 15.71 14.83 -5.45
CA LEU A 257 16.38 13.69 -4.83
C LEU A 257 15.84 13.40 -3.42
N ASN A 258 15.74 14.42 -2.57
CA ASN A 258 15.24 14.24 -1.20
C ASN A 258 13.77 13.82 -1.19
N THR A 259 12.94 14.40 -2.05
CA THR A 259 11.53 14.06 -2.17
C THR A 259 11.35 12.63 -2.71
N GLY A 260 12.07 12.28 -3.77
CA GLY A 260 12.06 10.93 -4.33
C GLY A 260 12.57 9.88 -3.34
N LEU A 261 13.65 10.19 -2.61
CA LEU A 261 14.19 9.32 -1.57
C LEU A 261 13.15 9.06 -0.46
N ALA A 262 12.39 10.08 -0.03
CA ALA A 262 11.34 9.91 0.97
C ALA A 262 10.24 8.93 0.50
N ILE A 263 9.81 9.00 -0.78
CA ILE A 263 8.86 8.04 -1.37
C ILE A 263 9.46 6.63 -1.37
N VAL A 264 10.71 6.49 -1.83
CA VAL A 264 11.40 5.20 -1.89
C VAL A 264 11.54 4.58 -0.51
N LEU A 265 11.95 5.36 0.50
CA LEU A 265 12.10 4.86 1.88
C LEU A 265 10.75 4.43 2.48
N MET A 266 9.66 5.15 2.22
CA MET A 266 8.33 4.78 2.69
C MET A 266 7.89 3.42 2.12
N ILE A 267 8.08 3.19 0.83
CA ILE A 267 7.71 1.95 0.14
C ILE A 267 8.65 0.80 0.55
N LEU A 268 9.94 1.05 0.50
CA LEU A 268 10.99 0.04 0.76
C LEU A 268 10.96 -0.43 2.21
N GLY A 269 10.76 0.47 3.17
CA GLY A 269 10.66 0.14 4.58
C GLY A 269 9.55 -0.88 4.84
N LEU A 270 8.33 -0.58 4.39
CA LEU A 270 7.18 -1.49 4.56
C LEU A 270 7.33 -2.78 3.75
N SER A 271 7.89 -2.74 2.54
CA SER A 271 8.14 -3.93 1.72
C SER A 271 9.10 -4.90 2.42
N LEU A 272 10.25 -4.40 2.88
CA LEU A 272 11.25 -5.21 3.56
C LEU A 272 10.73 -5.76 4.90
N LEU A 273 9.98 -4.97 5.64
CA LEU A 273 9.36 -5.39 6.89
C LEU A 273 8.36 -6.53 6.66
N SER A 274 7.49 -6.37 5.66
CA SER A 274 6.50 -7.38 5.29
C SER A 274 7.15 -8.68 4.82
N GLU A 275 8.19 -8.58 3.97
CA GLU A 275 8.94 -9.76 3.50
C GLU A 275 9.63 -10.49 4.67
N GLY A 276 10.27 -9.73 5.58
CA GLY A 276 10.91 -10.32 6.77
C GLY A 276 9.93 -11.05 7.68
N ILE A 277 8.73 -10.49 7.90
CA ILE A 277 7.66 -11.14 8.68
C ILE A 277 7.16 -12.42 7.99
N GLN A 278 6.98 -12.38 6.66
CA GLN A 278 6.53 -13.55 5.90
C GLN A 278 7.56 -14.68 5.91
N GLN A 279 8.85 -14.34 5.74
CA GLN A 279 9.91 -15.35 5.79
C GLN A 279 9.99 -16.04 7.16
N ARG A 280 9.86 -15.29 8.24
CA ARG A 280 9.83 -15.85 9.60
C ARG A 280 8.66 -16.81 9.82
N ARG A 281 7.46 -16.44 9.33
CA ARG A 281 6.26 -17.31 9.45
C ARG A 281 6.31 -18.59 8.62
N ARG A 282 7.14 -18.64 7.56
CA ARG A 282 7.35 -19.87 6.77
C ARG A 282 8.34 -20.83 7.41
N GLU A 283 9.13 -20.36 8.36
CA GLU A 283 10.11 -21.15 9.09
C GLU A 283 9.54 -21.76 10.39
N ASP A 284 8.51 -21.14 10.97
CA ASP A 284 7.72 -21.65 12.10
C ASP A 284 6.63 -22.63 11.61
#